data_3a02cee868d12205161eaa5fa968a091
#
_entry.id   3a02cee868d12205161eaa5fa968a091
#
_cell.length_a   1.000
_cell.length_b   1.000
_cell.length_c   1.000
_cell.angle_alpha   90.00
_cell.angle_beta   90.00
_cell.angle_gamma   90.00
#
_symmetry.space_group_name_H-M   'P 1'
#
loop_
_entity.id
_entity.type
_entity.pdbx_description
1 polymer ?
#
loop_
_entity_poly.entity_id
_entity_poly.type
_entity_poly.pdbx_seq_one_letter_code
_entity_poly.pdbx_strand_id
1 'polypeptide(L)'
;MRTAPVGTGGSQPAGKTVTEPEGEAAGDRAIGVSDTTQEVRFAVAMSGGVSLAVWMGGVAREVNLLQQASNVRQHESAAGPGSAPGGTDWDARARDLYLRLLRCLDLTVTVDVLAGTSAGGINAALLGLSSAAGADLAMLRDLWLTTGSMDLLLRDPGEKNPPSLMQGDKVLFTQLARGIESLYRRRPDDPLLAPAGSAGQAVDTTVFITTTMMSGEAGRFTDDYGTVVPDVDHHGLFTFHQEDLAPDSRDLSSLTALALAARSSASFPGAFEPSYIPIGTQVAGIPGIPLRPDMTRFANMTRSHWVADGGLLDN
;
A
#
# COMPACT_ATOMS: atom_id res chain seq x y z
N MET A 1 22.84 -96.27 -12.89
CA MET A 1 24.07 -96.87 -13.43
C MET A 1 24.93 -95.72 -13.93
N ARG A 2 26.07 -95.51 -13.28
CA ARG A 2 27.31 -94.84 -13.75
C ARG A 2 27.16 -93.37 -14.34
N THR A 3 27.97 -92.40 -14.06
CA THR A 3 29.22 -92.15 -13.27
C THR A 3 29.51 -90.73 -13.39
N ALA A 4 29.99 -90.06 -12.37
CA ALA A 4 30.68 -88.75 -12.46
C ALA A 4 32.07 -88.93 -13.14
N PRO A 5 32.74 -87.88 -13.56
CA PRO A 5 33.77 -87.28 -12.74
C PRO A 5 33.89 -85.72 -12.92
N VAL A 6 34.13 -85.07 -11.85
CA VAL A 6 35.33 -84.29 -11.33
C VAL A 6 36.20 -83.64 -12.40
N GLY A 7 36.37 -82.28 -12.25
CA GLY A 7 37.40 -81.52 -12.92
C GLY A 7 37.41 -80.01 -12.46
N THR A 8 38.11 -79.75 -11.45
CA THR A 8 39.10 -78.75 -11.10
C THR A 8 39.04 -77.35 -11.78
N GLY A 9 38.80 -76.25 -11.05
CA GLY A 9 39.79 -75.32 -10.63
C GLY A 9 40.00 -74.07 -11.57
N GLY A 10 39.75 -72.97 -11.10
CA GLY A 10 40.23 -71.70 -11.74
C GLY A 10 39.48 -70.47 -11.25
N SER A 11 39.89 -69.98 -10.13
CA SER A 11 39.48 -68.67 -9.62
C SER A 11 40.13 -67.55 -10.43
N GLN A 12 39.33 -66.67 -11.01
CA GLN A 12 39.77 -65.34 -11.43
C GLN A 12 38.94 -64.26 -10.69
N PRO A 13 39.57 -63.12 -10.29
CA PRO A 13 38.91 -62.13 -9.46
C PRO A 13 38.00 -61.24 -10.32
N ALA A 14 36.79 -60.96 -9.76
CA ALA A 14 35.81 -60.06 -10.31
C ALA A 14 36.38 -58.63 -10.39
N GLY A 15 36.39 -58.07 -11.60
CA GLY A 15 36.64 -56.65 -11.84
C GLY A 15 35.54 -55.81 -11.21
N LYS A 16 35.93 -54.87 -10.37
CA LYS A 16 35.06 -53.83 -9.86
C LYS A 16 34.70 -52.90 -11.02
N THR A 17 33.50 -52.92 -11.53
CA THR A 17 32.90 -51.85 -12.32
C THR A 17 32.72 -50.67 -11.38
N VAL A 18 33.50 -49.61 -11.63
CA VAL A 18 33.27 -48.30 -11.06
C VAL A 18 32.09 -47.71 -11.79
N THR A 19 30.91 -47.70 -11.14
CA THR A 19 29.78 -46.87 -11.57
C THR A 19 30.13 -45.44 -11.19
N GLU A 20 30.28 -44.60 -12.21
CA GLU A 20 30.28 -43.11 -12.05
C GLU A 20 28.96 -42.73 -11.36
N PRO A 21 28.97 -41.80 -10.39
CA PRO A 21 27.76 -41.27 -9.82
C PRO A 21 27.06 -40.43 -10.94
N GLU A 22 25.88 -40.89 -11.32
CA GLU A 22 24.96 -40.06 -12.09
C GLU A 22 24.82 -38.70 -11.37
N GLY A 23 25.13 -37.63 -12.09
CA GLY A 23 24.99 -36.30 -11.60
C GLY A 23 23.55 -36.04 -11.15
N GLU A 24 23.35 -35.98 -9.85
CA GLU A 24 22.16 -35.45 -9.23
C GLU A 24 22.00 -34.03 -9.77
N ALA A 25 21.04 -33.82 -10.68
CA ALA A 25 20.60 -32.51 -11.08
C ALA A 25 20.30 -31.75 -9.79
N ALA A 26 21.02 -30.65 -9.56
CA ALA A 26 20.79 -29.76 -8.44
C ALA A 26 19.34 -29.26 -8.55
N GLY A 27 18.42 -30.02 -7.97
CA GLY A 27 17.06 -29.58 -7.78
C GLY A 27 17.10 -28.29 -6.98
N ASP A 28 16.54 -27.26 -7.55
CA ASP A 28 16.32 -25.97 -6.94
C ASP A 28 15.57 -26.22 -5.62
N ARG A 29 16.30 -26.40 -4.51
CA ARG A 29 15.71 -26.53 -3.18
C ARG A 29 15.07 -25.19 -2.86
N ALA A 30 13.77 -25.13 -2.99
CA ALA A 30 12.99 -23.98 -2.48
C ALA A 30 13.34 -23.81 -1.00
N ILE A 31 14.09 -22.73 -0.70
CA ILE A 31 14.43 -22.36 0.67
C ILE A 31 13.17 -21.71 1.25
N GLY A 32 12.43 -22.46 2.08
CA GLY A 32 11.33 -21.93 2.88
C GLY A 32 11.80 -20.84 3.84
N VAL A 33 10.87 -20.07 4.41
CA VAL A 33 11.20 -19.12 5.49
C VAL A 33 11.71 -19.93 6.67
N SER A 34 12.91 -19.65 7.13
CA SER A 34 13.55 -20.28 8.30
C SER A 34 13.48 -19.32 9.50
N ASP A 35 13.79 -19.79 10.69
CA ASP A 35 13.95 -18.94 11.89
C ASP A 35 15.05 -17.87 11.72
N THR A 36 15.85 -17.96 10.64
CA THR A 36 16.92 -17.02 10.28
C THR A 36 16.50 -16.04 9.19
N THR A 37 15.31 -16.18 8.60
CA THR A 37 14.83 -15.26 7.57
C THR A 37 14.70 -13.85 8.14
N GLN A 38 15.34 -12.89 7.49
CA GLN A 38 15.33 -11.51 7.93
C GLN A 38 14.11 -10.77 7.41
N GLU A 39 13.38 -10.09 8.29
CA GLU A 39 12.31 -9.16 7.90
C GLU A 39 12.89 -7.77 7.63
N VAL A 40 12.56 -7.20 6.47
CA VAL A 40 12.86 -5.80 6.12
C VAL A 40 11.56 -5.02 6.18
N ARG A 41 11.51 -4.00 7.04
CA ARG A 41 10.35 -3.13 7.22
C ARG A 41 10.59 -1.79 6.53
N PHE A 42 9.64 -1.37 5.71
CA PHE A 42 9.69 -0.11 4.98
C PHE A 42 8.80 0.94 5.62
N ALA A 43 9.41 2.11 5.89
CA ALA A 43 8.69 3.36 6.05
C ALA A 43 8.80 4.15 4.75
N VAL A 44 7.66 4.49 4.14
CA VAL A 44 7.60 5.17 2.84
C VAL A 44 7.00 6.55 2.99
N ALA A 45 7.78 7.59 2.69
CA ALA A 45 7.33 8.97 2.64
C ALA A 45 7.22 9.45 1.18
N MET A 46 6.08 10.04 0.83
CA MET A 46 5.76 10.51 -0.52
C MET A 46 5.46 12.01 -0.48
N SER A 47 6.36 12.81 -1.04
CA SER A 47 6.19 14.26 -1.16
C SER A 47 5.09 14.64 -2.16
N GLY A 48 4.62 15.88 -2.10
CA GLY A 48 3.67 16.45 -3.05
C GLY A 48 4.28 16.72 -4.43
N GLY A 49 3.43 17.06 -5.37
CA GLY A 49 3.80 17.50 -6.71
C GLY A 49 2.93 16.89 -7.80
N VAL A 50 2.31 17.75 -8.62
CA VAL A 50 1.34 17.35 -9.65
C VAL A 50 1.98 16.41 -10.69
N SER A 51 3.18 16.75 -11.18
CA SER A 51 3.90 15.93 -12.18
C SER A 51 4.43 14.62 -11.60
N LEU A 52 4.58 14.53 -10.29
CA LEU A 52 5.08 13.34 -9.60
C LEU A 52 3.98 12.33 -9.29
N ALA A 53 2.71 12.74 -9.31
CA ALA A 53 1.57 11.91 -8.91
C ALA A 53 1.53 10.55 -9.60
N VAL A 54 1.65 10.54 -10.93
CA VAL A 54 1.63 9.32 -11.74
C VAL A 54 2.90 8.49 -11.55
N TRP A 55 4.07 9.15 -11.45
CA TRP A 55 5.33 8.47 -11.19
C TRP A 55 5.33 7.77 -9.82
N MET A 56 4.90 8.48 -8.77
CA MET A 56 4.75 7.89 -7.43
C MET A 56 3.73 6.74 -7.42
N GLY A 57 2.66 6.85 -8.22
CA GLY A 57 1.72 5.76 -8.43
C GLY A 57 2.40 4.51 -9.00
N GLY A 58 3.35 4.69 -9.93
CA GLY A 58 4.20 3.60 -10.44
C GLY A 58 5.05 2.98 -9.35
N VAL A 59 5.70 3.80 -8.51
CA VAL A 59 6.50 3.31 -7.36
C VAL A 59 5.61 2.57 -6.36
N ALA A 60 4.43 3.11 -6.02
CA ALA A 60 3.47 2.44 -5.15
C ALA A 60 3.04 1.07 -5.71
N ARG A 61 2.86 0.96 -7.04
CA ARG A 61 2.59 -0.32 -7.70
C ARG A 61 3.75 -1.31 -7.54
N GLU A 62 5.00 -0.88 -7.75
CA GLU A 62 6.17 -1.76 -7.58
C GLU A 62 6.32 -2.24 -6.14
N VAL A 63 6.10 -1.35 -5.15
CA VAL A 63 6.08 -1.73 -3.73
C VAL A 63 4.96 -2.73 -3.44
N ASN A 64 3.78 -2.55 -4.02
CA ASN A 64 2.67 -3.51 -3.91
C ASN A 64 3.04 -4.89 -4.47
N LEU A 65 3.69 -4.97 -5.64
CA LEU A 65 4.15 -6.24 -6.23
C LEU A 65 5.21 -6.92 -5.35
N LEU A 66 6.13 -6.16 -4.77
CA LEU A 66 7.12 -6.66 -3.83
C LEU A 66 6.47 -7.22 -2.55
N GLN A 67 5.47 -6.53 -2.00
CA GLN A 67 4.70 -7.04 -0.85
C GLN A 67 3.94 -8.33 -1.19
N GLN A 68 3.28 -8.39 -2.36
CA GLN A 68 2.61 -9.60 -2.83
C GLN A 68 3.60 -10.78 -2.93
N ALA A 69 4.79 -10.54 -3.46
CA ALA A 69 5.85 -11.57 -3.52
C ALA A 69 6.31 -12.00 -2.12
N SER A 70 6.43 -11.05 -1.19
CA SER A 70 6.75 -11.34 0.21
C SER A 70 5.66 -12.16 0.90
N ASN A 71 4.39 -11.85 0.66
CA ASN A 71 3.26 -12.62 1.20
C ASN A 71 3.29 -14.07 0.69
N VAL A 72 3.51 -14.27 -0.62
CA VAL A 72 3.69 -15.62 -1.19
C VAL A 72 4.82 -16.38 -0.47
N ARG A 73 5.98 -15.73 -0.27
CA ARG A 73 7.10 -16.36 0.42
C ARG A 73 6.77 -16.73 1.87
N GLN A 74 6.04 -15.89 2.60
CA GLN A 74 5.63 -16.19 3.98
C GLN A 74 4.64 -17.35 4.05
N HIS A 75 3.73 -17.46 3.08
CA HIS A 75 2.81 -18.60 2.98
C HIS A 75 3.49 -19.92 2.61
N GLU A 76 4.54 -19.88 1.79
CA GLU A 76 5.33 -21.07 1.44
C GLU A 76 5.98 -21.72 2.66
N SER A 77 6.35 -20.93 3.65
CA SER A 77 6.92 -21.45 4.89
C SER A 77 5.94 -22.30 5.70
N ALA A 78 4.65 -21.96 5.64
CA ALA A 78 3.60 -22.67 6.37
C ALA A 78 3.08 -23.93 5.64
N ALA A 79 3.17 -23.98 4.29
CA ALA A 79 2.53 -25.00 3.44
C ALA A 79 3.51 -25.79 2.55
N GLY A 80 4.81 -25.49 2.59
CA GLY A 80 5.81 -26.01 1.64
C GLY A 80 5.88 -25.17 0.35
N PRO A 81 6.87 -25.43 -0.53
CA PRO A 81 7.10 -24.63 -1.71
C PRO A 81 5.91 -24.70 -2.68
N GLY A 82 5.14 -23.64 -2.72
CA GLY A 82 4.08 -23.43 -3.70
C GLY A 82 4.63 -22.85 -5.01
N SER A 83 4.00 -23.18 -6.13
CA SER A 83 4.29 -22.49 -7.37
C SER A 83 3.79 -21.05 -7.27
N ALA A 84 4.62 -20.07 -7.63
CA ALA A 84 4.18 -18.71 -7.79
C ALA A 84 2.95 -18.67 -8.72
N PRO A 85 1.93 -17.84 -8.46
CA PRO A 85 0.79 -17.70 -9.35
C PRO A 85 1.31 -17.36 -10.75
N GLY A 86 1.23 -18.32 -11.67
CA GLY A 86 1.70 -18.16 -13.02
C GLY A 86 0.83 -17.15 -13.75
N GLY A 87 1.44 -16.11 -14.31
CA GLY A 87 0.81 -15.16 -15.20
C GLY A 87 1.76 -14.82 -16.32
N THR A 88 1.22 -14.50 -17.50
CA THR A 88 2.01 -14.12 -18.66
C THR A 88 2.16 -12.59 -18.80
N ASP A 89 1.43 -11.83 -17.99
CA ASP A 89 1.50 -10.39 -17.97
C ASP A 89 2.75 -9.85 -17.25
N TRP A 90 2.98 -8.55 -17.38
CA TRP A 90 4.13 -7.88 -16.77
C TRP A 90 4.14 -7.99 -15.24
N ASP A 91 3.00 -7.80 -14.60
CA ASP A 91 2.86 -7.81 -13.14
C ASP A 91 3.21 -9.18 -12.56
N ALA A 92 2.75 -10.26 -13.20
CA ALA A 92 3.09 -11.62 -12.80
C ALA A 92 4.60 -11.90 -12.92
N ARG A 93 5.23 -11.40 -14.00
CA ARG A 93 6.69 -11.53 -14.19
C ARG A 93 7.49 -10.74 -13.16
N ALA A 94 7.08 -9.51 -12.87
CA ALA A 94 7.72 -8.68 -11.85
C ALA A 94 7.62 -9.34 -10.47
N ARG A 95 6.44 -9.82 -10.10
CA ARG A 95 6.21 -10.54 -8.84
C ARG A 95 7.07 -11.81 -8.73
N ASP A 96 7.20 -12.59 -9.80
CA ASP A 96 8.09 -13.77 -9.82
C ASP A 96 9.55 -13.39 -9.64
N LEU A 97 10.01 -12.29 -10.27
CA LEU A 97 11.36 -11.78 -10.07
C LEU A 97 11.62 -11.34 -8.63
N TYR A 98 10.68 -10.61 -8.03
CA TYR A 98 10.76 -10.23 -6.62
C TYR A 98 10.77 -11.45 -5.70
N LEU A 99 9.94 -12.45 -5.95
CA LEU A 99 9.91 -13.67 -5.16
C LEU A 99 11.25 -14.42 -5.21
N ARG A 100 11.84 -14.55 -6.40
CA ARG A 100 13.18 -15.15 -6.56
C ARG A 100 14.26 -14.36 -5.85
N LEU A 101 14.20 -13.03 -5.91
CA LEU A 101 15.13 -12.15 -5.18
C LEU A 101 15.02 -12.34 -3.66
N LEU A 102 13.78 -12.33 -3.14
CA LEU A 102 13.53 -12.53 -1.70
C LEU A 102 14.00 -13.91 -1.23
N ARG A 103 13.81 -14.95 -2.03
CA ARG A 103 14.33 -16.28 -1.73
C ARG A 103 15.86 -16.31 -1.74
N CYS A 104 16.50 -15.68 -2.73
CA CYS A 104 17.96 -15.62 -2.85
C CYS A 104 18.62 -14.90 -1.66
N LEU A 105 17.99 -13.84 -1.17
CA LEU A 105 18.49 -13.02 -0.07
C LEU A 105 18.03 -13.49 1.31
N ASP A 106 17.18 -14.50 1.37
CA ASP A 106 16.48 -14.98 2.57
C ASP A 106 15.77 -13.86 3.34
N LEU A 107 14.99 -13.06 2.60
CA LEU A 107 14.27 -11.91 3.12
C LEU A 107 12.75 -12.05 3.01
N THR A 108 12.05 -11.37 3.92
CA THR A 108 10.65 -10.95 3.76
C THR A 108 10.56 -9.43 3.85
N VAL A 109 9.51 -8.85 3.26
CA VAL A 109 9.30 -7.41 3.22
C VAL A 109 7.94 -7.06 3.75
N THR A 110 7.90 -6.04 4.58
CA THR A 110 6.67 -5.47 5.16
C THR A 110 6.70 -3.96 4.96
N VAL A 111 5.56 -3.36 4.61
CA VAL A 111 5.38 -1.90 4.58
C VAL A 111 4.37 -1.55 5.66
N ASP A 112 4.83 -0.92 6.72
CA ASP A 112 4.04 -0.67 7.93
C ASP A 112 3.84 0.81 8.25
N VAL A 113 4.68 1.69 7.73
CA VAL A 113 4.55 3.14 7.91
C VAL A 113 4.52 3.84 6.58
N LEU A 114 3.49 4.62 6.34
CA LEU A 114 3.31 5.41 5.14
C LEU A 114 3.01 6.86 5.52
N ALA A 115 3.70 7.80 4.91
CA ALA A 115 3.41 9.22 5.05
C ALA A 115 3.25 9.85 3.67
N GLY A 116 2.30 10.76 3.53
CA GLY A 116 2.10 11.41 2.25
C GLY A 116 1.50 12.80 2.33
N THR A 117 1.92 13.63 1.39
CA THR A 117 1.51 15.02 1.25
C THR A 117 0.99 15.25 -0.16
N SER A 118 -0.15 15.94 -0.31
CA SER A 118 -0.73 16.30 -1.62
C SER A 118 -0.94 15.04 -2.49
N ALA A 119 -0.41 15.00 -3.70
CA ALA A 119 -0.44 13.78 -4.56
C ALA A 119 0.20 12.58 -3.86
N GLY A 120 1.23 12.78 -3.03
CA GLY A 120 1.82 11.74 -2.18
C GLY A 120 0.83 11.21 -1.14
N GLY A 121 -0.03 12.07 -0.59
CA GLY A 121 -1.12 11.66 0.32
C GLY A 121 -2.13 10.71 -0.34
N ILE A 122 -2.47 10.96 -1.60
CA ILE A 122 -3.33 10.06 -2.38
C ILE A 122 -2.64 8.70 -2.57
N ASN A 123 -1.38 8.69 -3.00
CA ASN A 123 -0.64 7.44 -3.23
C ASN A 123 -0.37 6.68 -1.92
N ALA A 124 -0.10 7.39 -0.81
CA ALA A 124 0.06 6.78 0.51
C ALA A 124 -1.24 6.13 1.00
N ALA A 125 -2.40 6.78 0.80
CA ALA A 125 -3.70 6.20 1.12
C ALA A 125 -3.96 4.90 0.36
N LEU A 126 -3.66 4.87 -0.95
CA LEU A 126 -3.87 3.70 -1.80
C LEU A 126 -2.89 2.57 -1.47
N LEU A 127 -1.62 2.88 -1.23
CA LEU A 127 -0.63 1.88 -0.82
C LEU A 127 -0.91 1.35 0.58
N GLY A 128 -1.36 2.20 1.52
CA GLY A 128 -1.79 1.79 2.85
C GLY A 128 -2.98 0.83 2.82
N LEU A 129 -3.98 1.13 2.01
CA LEU A 129 -5.10 0.22 1.75
C LEU A 129 -4.64 -1.13 1.20
N SER A 130 -3.66 -1.10 0.29
CA SER A 130 -3.07 -2.32 -0.26
C SER A 130 -2.32 -3.12 0.82
N SER A 131 -1.48 -2.46 1.61
CA SER A 131 -0.69 -3.11 2.67
C SER A 131 -1.56 -3.72 3.75
N ALA A 132 -2.59 -2.98 4.19
CA ALA A 132 -3.46 -3.40 5.28
C ALA A 132 -4.54 -4.40 4.87
N ALA A 133 -5.16 -4.19 3.70
CA ALA A 133 -6.32 -4.96 3.26
C ALA A 133 -6.02 -5.95 2.12
N GLY A 134 -4.79 -5.99 1.60
CA GLY A 134 -4.42 -6.84 0.47
C GLY A 134 -5.00 -6.37 -0.87
N ALA A 135 -5.31 -5.09 -1.02
CA ALA A 135 -5.83 -4.56 -2.27
C ALA A 135 -4.76 -4.61 -3.38
N ASP A 136 -5.16 -4.98 -4.59
CA ASP A 136 -4.26 -4.99 -5.74
C ASP A 136 -4.28 -3.64 -6.47
N LEU A 137 -3.11 -3.00 -6.56
CA LEU A 137 -2.95 -1.69 -7.21
C LEU A 137 -2.77 -1.77 -8.74
N ALA A 138 -3.07 -2.89 -9.40
CA ALA A 138 -2.96 -3.04 -10.86
C ALA A 138 -3.73 -1.95 -11.62
N MET A 139 -4.88 -1.51 -11.10
CA MET A 139 -5.70 -0.46 -11.70
C MET A 139 -5.24 0.97 -11.39
N LEU A 140 -4.18 1.17 -10.59
CA LEU A 140 -3.75 2.51 -10.16
C LEU A 140 -3.37 3.40 -11.35
N ARG A 141 -2.72 2.84 -12.37
CA ARG A 141 -2.41 3.57 -13.59
C ARG A 141 -3.67 4.11 -14.27
N ASP A 142 -4.68 3.27 -14.45
CA ASP A 142 -5.92 3.66 -15.11
C ASP A 142 -6.71 4.66 -14.25
N LEU A 143 -6.66 4.52 -12.93
CA LEU A 143 -7.23 5.49 -12.01
C LEU A 143 -6.60 6.89 -12.22
N TRP A 144 -5.28 7.00 -12.29
CA TRP A 144 -4.61 8.26 -12.54
C TRP A 144 -4.90 8.83 -13.93
N LEU A 145 -4.91 7.98 -14.97
CA LEU A 145 -5.18 8.43 -16.35
C LEU A 145 -6.63 8.90 -16.54
N THR A 146 -7.57 8.30 -15.84
CA THR A 146 -9.00 8.64 -15.97
C THR A 146 -9.43 9.71 -14.97
N THR A 147 -9.12 9.54 -13.68
CA THR A 147 -9.55 10.44 -12.60
C THR A 147 -8.73 11.72 -12.54
N GLY A 148 -7.43 11.64 -12.89
CA GLY A 148 -6.52 12.78 -12.97
C GLY A 148 -6.59 13.55 -14.28
N SER A 149 -7.49 13.19 -15.21
CA SER A 149 -7.57 13.86 -16.50
C SER A 149 -8.07 15.29 -16.34
N MET A 150 -7.41 16.22 -17.04
CA MET A 150 -7.78 17.64 -17.00
C MET A 150 -9.21 17.87 -17.51
N ASP A 151 -9.65 17.11 -18.50
CA ASP A 151 -11.01 17.22 -19.06
C ASP A 151 -12.10 16.93 -18.02
N LEU A 152 -11.81 16.04 -17.05
CA LEU A 152 -12.73 15.70 -15.97
C LEU A 152 -12.65 16.69 -14.80
N LEU A 153 -11.43 17.14 -14.47
CA LEU A 153 -11.19 17.96 -13.30
C LEU A 153 -11.50 19.43 -13.52
N LEU A 154 -11.23 19.99 -14.72
CA LEU A 154 -11.44 21.40 -15.00
C LEU A 154 -12.92 21.79 -14.86
N ARG A 155 -13.13 22.99 -14.34
CA ARG A 155 -14.46 23.62 -14.33
C ARG A 155 -14.81 24.16 -15.71
N ASP A 156 -16.10 24.32 -15.96
CA ASP A 156 -16.59 24.99 -17.17
C ASP A 156 -16.02 26.43 -17.20
N PRO A 157 -15.34 26.83 -18.28
CA PRO A 157 -14.85 28.20 -18.42
C PRO A 157 -15.95 29.27 -18.35
N GLY A 158 -17.20 28.89 -18.58
CA GLY A 158 -18.39 29.76 -18.47
C GLY A 158 -18.92 29.90 -17.04
N GLU A 159 -18.39 29.17 -16.06
CA GLU A 159 -18.81 29.25 -14.65
C GLU A 159 -18.49 30.63 -14.09
N LYS A 160 -19.49 31.31 -13.51
CA LYS A 160 -19.29 32.65 -12.92
C LYS A 160 -18.74 32.51 -11.52
N ASN A 161 -17.63 33.21 -11.25
CA ASN A 161 -16.94 33.22 -9.95
C ASN A 161 -16.61 31.81 -9.41
N PRO A 162 -15.89 30.99 -10.17
CA PRO A 162 -15.53 29.65 -9.71
C PRO A 162 -14.63 29.74 -8.48
N PRO A 163 -14.79 28.87 -7.47
CA PRO A 163 -13.96 28.88 -6.26
C PRO A 163 -12.52 28.39 -6.51
N SER A 164 -12.28 27.75 -7.65
CA SER A 164 -11.00 27.16 -8.05
C SER A 164 -11.02 26.81 -9.53
N LEU A 165 -9.86 26.47 -10.08
CA LEU A 165 -9.73 26.04 -11.48
C LEU A 165 -10.34 24.64 -11.70
N MET A 166 -10.20 23.74 -10.73
CA MET A 166 -10.63 22.32 -10.80
C MET A 166 -11.66 22.01 -9.72
N GLN A 167 -12.43 20.95 -9.95
CA GLN A 167 -13.53 20.48 -9.09
C GLN A 167 -13.01 19.50 -8.04
N GLY A 168 -12.62 19.98 -6.86
CA GLY A 168 -12.09 19.16 -5.79
C GLY A 168 -13.13 18.24 -5.15
N ASP A 169 -14.22 18.80 -4.62
CA ASP A 169 -15.21 18.00 -3.91
C ASP A 169 -16.09 17.18 -4.86
N LYS A 170 -16.59 17.85 -5.91
CA LYS A 170 -17.54 17.21 -6.83
C LYS A 170 -16.90 16.10 -7.67
N VAL A 171 -15.65 16.26 -8.06
CA VAL A 171 -14.95 15.30 -8.91
C VAL A 171 -13.89 14.54 -8.12
N LEU A 172 -12.83 15.19 -7.64
CA LEU A 172 -11.70 14.49 -7.03
C LEU A 172 -12.12 13.66 -5.82
N PHE A 173 -12.82 14.24 -4.83
CA PHE A 173 -13.29 13.52 -3.65
C PHE A 173 -14.21 12.35 -4.03
N THR A 174 -15.17 12.59 -4.92
CA THR A 174 -16.11 11.56 -5.35
C THR A 174 -15.42 10.39 -6.04
N GLN A 175 -14.43 10.68 -6.89
CA GLN A 175 -13.66 9.64 -7.58
C GLN A 175 -12.72 8.89 -6.63
N LEU A 176 -12.07 9.58 -5.70
CA LEU A 176 -11.24 8.95 -4.68
C LEU A 176 -12.07 8.02 -3.77
N ALA A 177 -13.22 8.48 -3.29
CA ALA A 177 -14.10 7.65 -2.45
C ALA A 177 -14.54 6.37 -3.20
N ARG A 178 -14.96 6.50 -4.45
CA ARG A 178 -15.35 5.36 -5.29
C ARG A 178 -14.16 4.45 -5.62
N GLY A 179 -13.00 5.02 -5.92
CA GLY A 179 -11.79 4.28 -6.24
C GLY A 179 -11.31 3.46 -5.05
N ILE A 180 -11.20 4.06 -3.87
CA ILE A 180 -10.81 3.40 -2.62
C ILE A 180 -11.80 2.28 -2.27
N GLU A 181 -13.11 2.55 -2.31
CA GLU A 181 -14.11 1.52 -2.06
C GLU A 181 -14.05 0.38 -3.09
N SER A 182 -13.87 0.70 -4.38
CA SER A 182 -13.74 -0.31 -5.43
C SER A 182 -12.51 -1.18 -5.25
N LEU A 183 -11.36 -0.60 -4.90
CA LEU A 183 -10.13 -1.33 -4.59
C LEU A 183 -10.33 -2.25 -3.40
N TYR A 184 -10.94 -1.76 -2.33
CA TYR A 184 -11.23 -2.54 -1.13
C TYR A 184 -12.15 -3.74 -1.43
N ARG A 185 -13.21 -3.54 -2.23
CA ARG A 185 -14.17 -4.60 -2.60
C ARG A 185 -13.63 -5.61 -3.59
N ARG A 186 -12.63 -5.24 -4.40
CA ARG A 186 -11.99 -6.09 -5.41
C ARG A 186 -10.71 -6.75 -4.90
N ARG A 187 -10.60 -6.98 -3.60
CA ARG A 187 -9.46 -7.73 -3.07
C ARG A 187 -9.38 -9.09 -3.76
N PRO A 188 -8.19 -9.53 -4.17
CA PRO A 188 -8.03 -10.86 -4.74
C PRO A 188 -8.53 -11.91 -3.76
N ASP A 189 -9.30 -12.88 -4.25
CA ASP A 189 -9.66 -14.08 -3.47
C ASP A 189 -8.46 -15.02 -3.28
N ASP A 190 -7.31 -14.66 -3.83
CA ASP A 190 -6.07 -15.43 -3.70
C ASP A 190 -5.44 -15.19 -2.31
N PRO A 191 -5.50 -16.19 -1.42
CA PRO A 191 -4.95 -16.05 -0.07
C PRO A 191 -3.44 -15.80 -0.06
N LEU A 192 -2.72 -16.11 -1.14
CA LEU A 192 -1.30 -15.85 -1.27
C LEU A 192 -0.99 -14.35 -1.46
N LEU A 193 -1.96 -13.57 -1.91
CA LEU A 193 -1.81 -12.12 -2.07
C LEU A 193 -2.30 -11.34 -0.84
N ALA A 194 -2.98 -12.02 0.08
CA ALA A 194 -3.42 -11.42 1.33
C ALA A 194 -2.22 -11.09 2.24
N PRO A 195 -2.31 -10.04 3.07
CA PRO A 195 -1.29 -9.76 4.07
C PRO A 195 -1.07 -10.98 4.96
N ALA A 196 0.20 -11.36 5.17
CA ALA A 196 0.57 -12.57 5.94
C ALA A 196 0.09 -12.54 7.40
N GLY A 197 -0.28 -11.38 7.90
CA GLY A 197 -0.87 -11.19 9.23
C GLY A 197 -2.19 -11.92 9.47
N SER A 198 -2.85 -12.43 8.43
CA SER A 198 -4.01 -13.31 8.58
C SER A 198 -3.68 -14.68 9.20
N ALA A 199 -2.40 -15.05 9.32
CA ALA A 199 -1.95 -16.34 9.89
C ALA A 199 -1.33 -16.24 11.31
N GLY A 200 -1.37 -15.05 11.96
CA GLY A 200 -0.94 -14.94 13.36
C GLY A 200 -0.18 -13.70 13.82
N GLN A 201 0.31 -12.85 12.93
CA GLN A 201 0.88 -11.54 13.29
C GLN A 201 0.39 -10.49 12.30
N ALA A 202 -0.63 -9.75 12.69
CA ALA A 202 -1.12 -8.61 11.91
C ALA A 202 0.01 -7.60 11.74
N VAL A 203 0.32 -7.25 10.49
CA VAL A 203 1.15 -6.09 10.19
C VAL A 203 0.34 -4.86 10.57
N ASP A 204 0.81 -4.09 11.53
CA ASP A 204 0.14 -2.85 11.96
C ASP A 204 0.52 -1.72 11.01
N THR A 205 -0.21 -1.61 9.91
CA THR A 205 0.01 -0.55 8.91
C THR A 205 -0.58 0.76 9.40
N THR A 206 0.23 1.82 9.41
CA THR A 206 -0.20 3.17 9.74
C THR A 206 0.05 4.13 8.58
N VAL A 207 -0.96 4.92 8.23
CA VAL A 207 -0.88 5.94 7.18
C VAL A 207 -1.04 7.33 7.80
N PHE A 208 -0.09 8.20 7.51
CA PHE A 208 -0.08 9.62 7.88
C PHE A 208 -0.32 10.47 6.63
N ILE A 209 -1.28 11.38 6.69
CA ILE A 209 -1.58 12.32 5.59
C ILE A 209 -1.59 13.73 6.14
N THR A 210 -0.75 14.60 5.59
CA THR A 210 -0.64 15.99 6.05
C THR A 210 -1.60 16.92 5.32
N THR A 211 -2.00 17.99 5.99
CA THR A 211 -2.80 19.09 5.42
C THR A 211 -2.49 20.40 6.15
N THR A 212 -2.86 21.53 5.57
CA THR A 212 -2.66 22.84 6.19
C THR A 212 -3.98 23.44 6.63
N MET A 213 -4.15 23.68 7.93
CA MET A 213 -5.32 24.36 8.48
C MET A 213 -5.30 25.85 8.10
N MET A 214 -6.34 26.34 7.42
CA MET A 214 -6.43 27.75 7.01
C MET A 214 -6.56 28.70 8.21
N SER A 215 -7.28 28.28 9.23
CA SER A 215 -7.30 28.94 10.54
C SER A 215 -6.68 27.99 11.54
N GLY A 216 -5.45 28.24 11.96
CA GLY A 216 -4.73 27.37 12.87
C GLY A 216 -5.37 27.24 14.26
N GLU A 217 -4.87 26.35 15.06
CA GLU A 217 -5.26 26.15 16.44
C GLU A 217 -4.24 26.79 17.40
N ALA A 218 -4.74 27.42 18.46
CA ALA A 218 -3.87 28.06 19.44
C ALA A 218 -3.08 27.00 20.20
N GLY A 219 -1.78 27.04 20.06
CA GLY A 219 -0.80 26.24 20.77
C GLY A 219 0.02 27.04 21.74
N ARG A 220 0.82 26.37 22.52
CA ARG A 220 1.85 26.95 23.40
C ARG A 220 3.04 26.03 23.41
N PHE A 221 4.22 26.55 23.23
CA PHE A 221 5.45 25.79 23.48
C PHE A 221 6.30 26.55 24.51
N THR A 222 7.15 25.81 25.18
CA THR A 222 8.08 26.37 26.17
C THR A 222 9.45 26.43 25.49
N ASP A 223 10.06 27.61 25.47
CA ASP A 223 11.41 27.80 24.96
C ASP A 223 12.47 27.19 25.90
N ASP A 224 13.73 27.17 25.47
CA ASP A 224 14.83 26.59 26.23
C ASP A 224 15.09 27.34 27.56
N TYR A 225 14.51 28.51 27.76
CA TYR A 225 14.57 29.30 29.00
C TYR A 225 13.36 29.11 29.91
N GLY A 226 12.41 28.26 29.55
CA GLY A 226 11.18 28.01 30.31
C GLY A 226 10.09 29.04 30.09
N THR A 227 10.22 29.93 29.07
CA THR A 227 9.20 30.92 28.74
C THR A 227 8.11 30.29 27.90
N VAL A 228 6.86 30.46 28.27
CA VAL A 228 5.71 30.00 27.48
C VAL A 228 5.46 30.96 26.33
N VAL A 229 5.67 30.48 25.11
CA VAL A 229 5.44 31.25 23.87
C VAL A 229 4.10 30.82 23.27
N PRO A 230 3.14 31.75 23.06
CA PRO A 230 1.92 31.44 22.31
C PRO A 230 2.27 31.20 20.85
N ASP A 231 1.65 30.19 20.26
CA ASP A 231 1.81 29.81 18.85
C ASP A 231 0.44 29.53 18.22
N VAL A 232 0.41 29.55 16.90
CA VAL A 232 -0.77 29.12 16.12
C VAL A 232 -0.33 28.02 15.20
N ASP A 233 -0.71 26.79 15.53
CA ASP A 233 -0.37 25.63 14.74
C ASP A 233 -1.33 25.49 13.56
N HIS A 234 -0.77 25.42 12.37
CA HIS A 234 -1.48 25.22 11.10
C HIS A 234 -1.29 23.80 10.54
N HIS A 235 -0.50 22.93 11.21
CA HIS A 235 -0.24 21.57 10.75
C HIS A 235 -1.43 20.65 11.07
N GLY A 236 -2.14 20.26 10.03
CA GLY A 236 -3.17 19.24 10.12
C GLY A 236 -2.59 17.86 9.75
N LEU A 237 -2.85 16.88 10.57
CA LEU A 237 -2.41 15.50 10.36
C LEU A 237 -3.60 14.56 10.47
N PHE A 238 -3.74 13.68 9.49
CA PHE A 238 -4.66 12.54 9.55
C PHE A 238 -3.85 11.26 9.77
N THR A 239 -4.33 10.41 10.68
CA THR A 239 -3.73 9.12 11.00
C THR A 239 -4.76 8.02 10.82
N PHE A 240 -4.40 6.98 10.05
CA PHE A 240 -5.23 5.80 9.84
C PHE A 240 -4.41 4.57 10.23
N HIS A 241 -4.97 3.74 11.09
CA HIS A 241 -4.36 2.49 11.54
C HIS A 241 -4.91 1.30 10.75
N GLN A 242 -4.36 0.13 11.00
CA GLN A 242 -4.72 -1.13 10.33
C GLN A 242 -6.23 -1.37 10.28
N GLU A 243 -6.94 -1.19 11.39
CA GLU A 243 -8.38 -1.41 11.46
C GLU A 243 -9.20 -0.41 10.65
N ASP A 244 -8.66 0.79 10.38
CA ASP A 244 -9.30 1.82 9.57
C ASP A 244 -9.12 1.54 8.08
N LEU A 245 -7.98 0.95 7.71
CA LEU A 245 -7.62 0.61 6.34
C LEU A 245 -8.22 -0.73 5.90
N ALA A 246 -8.51 -1.61 6.86
CA ALA A 246 -9.14 -2.92 6.62
C ALA A 246 -10.43 -3.08 7.46
N PRO A 247 -11.43 -2.19 7.31
CA PRO A 247 -12.63 -2.20 8.13
C PRO A 247 -13.50 -3.43 7.87
N ASP A 248 -14.48 -3.67 8.76
CA ASP A 248 -15.55 -4.64 8.48
C ASP A 248 -16.32 -4.20 7.21
N SER A 249 -16.64 -5.16 6.35
CA SER A 249 -17.35 -4.91 5.09
C SER A 249 -18.73 -4.25 5.24
N ARG A 250 -19.27 -4.21 6.46
CA ARG A 250 -20.55 -3.57 6.80
C ARG A 250 -20.43 -2.07 7.06
N ASP A 251 -19.26 -1.60 7.49
CA ASP A 251 -19.02 -0.19 7.75
C ASP A 251 -17.74 0.28 7.06
N LEU A 252 -17.90 0.96 5.94
CA LEU A 252 -16.83 1.50 5.12
C LEU A 252 -16.63 3.01 5.35
N SER A 253 -17.11 3.55 6.47
CA SER A 253 -17.00 4.99 6.78
C SER A 253 -15.54 5.45 6.89
N SER A 254 -14.64 4.60 7.41
CA SER A 254 -13.21 4.88 7.48
C SER A 254 -12.56 5.03 6.09
N LEU A 255 -13.03 4.28 5.09
CA LEU A 255 -12.55 4.42 3.71
C LEU A 255 -13.00 5.75 3.08
N THR A 256 -14.19 6.24 3.45
CA THR A 256 -14.64 7.58 3.03
C THR A 256 -13.84 8.67 3.75
N ALA A 257 -13.48 8.45 5.02
CA ALA A 257 -12.59 9.34 5.77
C ALA A 257 -11.18 9.39 5.16
N LEU A 258 -10.64 8.23 4.75
CA LEU A 258 -9.36 8.14 4.04
C LEU A 258 -9.39 8.91 2.71
N ALA A 259 -10.49 8.79 1.94
CA ALA A 259 -10.67 9.55 0.71
C ALA A 259 -10.76 11.06 0.97
N LEU A 260 -11.44 11.49 2.05
CA LEU A 260 -11.53 12.88 2.44
C LEU A 260 -10.17 13.44 2.87
N ALA A 261 -9.38 12.69 3.64
CA ALA A 261 -8.02 13.06 4.03
C ALA A 261 -7.11 13.22 2.81
N ALA A 262 -7.11 12.26 1.89
CA ALA A 262 -6.33 12.30 0.65
C ALA A 262 -6.73 13.50 -0.24
N ARG A 263 -8.05 13.75 -0.40
CA ARG A 263 -8.58 14.92 -1.10
C ARG A 263 -8.11 16.23 -0.45
N SER A 264 -8.16 16.28 0.87
CA SER A 264 -7.81 17.48 1.64
C SER A 264 -6.34 17.82 1.53
N SER A 265 -5.49 16.81 1.61
CA SER A 265 -4.04 16.94 1.39
C SER A 265 -3.71 17.50 -0.01
N ALA A 266 -4.51 17.20 -1.02
CA ALA A 266 -4.32 17.62 -2.41
C ALA A 266 -5.08 18.92 -2.76
N SER A 267 -5.48 19.73 -1.78
CA SER A 267 -6.22 20.99 -1.98
C SER A 267 -5.30 22.16 -2.31
N PHE A 268 -4.51 22.06 -3.39
CA PHE A 268 -3.56 23.10 -3.77
C PHE A 268 -4.29 24.41 -4.13
N PRO A 269 -3.96 25.55 -3.46
CA PRO A 269 -4.66 26.81 -3.65
C PRO A 269 -4.68 27.27 -5.12
N GLY A 270 -5.84 27.72 -5.57
CA GLY A 270 -6.08 28.11 -6.95
C GLY A 270 -6.43 26.92 -7.87
N ALA A 271 -5.77 25.77 -7.72
CA ALA A 271 -6.12 24.56 -8.45
C ALA A 271 -7.42 23.94 -7.93
N PHE A 272 -7.51 23.73 -6.64
CA PHE A 272 -8.71 23.17 -5.99
C PHE A 272 -9.23 24.09 -4.89
N GLU A 273 -10.54 24.07 -4.67
CA GLU A 273 -11.16 24.70 -3.51
C GLU A 273 -10.65 24.08 -2.21
N PRO A 274 -10.58 24.86 -1.09
CA PRO A 274 -10.30 24.30 0.23
C PRO A 274 -11.27 23.18 0.59
N SER A 275 -10.79 22.21 1.36
CA SER A 275 -11.60 21.11 1.85
C SER A 275 -12.11 21.40 3.26
N TYR A 276 -13.34 21.03 3.57
CA TYR A 276 -13.91 21.14 4.90
C TYR A 276 -13.77 19.82 5.65
N ILE A 277 -13.17 19.88 6.84
CA ILE A 277 -12.96 18.76 7.75
C ILE A 277 -13.91 18.89 8.93
N PRO A 278 -14.96 18.04 9.02
CA PRO A 278 -15.88 18.06 10.15
C PRO A 278 -15.29 17.31 11.35
N ILE A 279 -15.37 17.93 12.54
CA ILE A 279 -14.98 17.37 13.84
C ILE A 279 -16.18 17.39 14.78
N GLY A 280 -16.49 16.26 15.41
CA GLY A 280 -17.64 16.09 16.30
C GLY A 280 -18.99 16.04 15.59
N THR A 281 -19.01 16.00 14.28
CA THR A 281 -20.22 15.95 13.44
C THR A 281 -19.90 15.35 12.09
N GLN A 282 -20.93 14.97 11.37
CA GLN A 282 -20.80 14.62 9.94
C GLN A 282 -21.57 15.64 9.10
N VAL A 283 -21.10 15.90 7.90
CA VAL A 283 -21.78 16.80 6.95
C VAL A 283 -22.44 15.96 5.87
N ALA A 284 -23.76 16.09 5.77
CA ALA A 284 -24.55 15.34 4.79
C ALA A 284 -24.04 15.56 3.37
N GLY A 285 -24.04 14.50 2.59
CA GLY A 285 -23.75 14.59 1.16
C GLY A 285 -24.81 15.43 0.44
N ILE A 286 -24.37 16.14 -0.59
CA ILE A 286 -25.27 16.79 -1.56
C ILE A 286 -25.28 15.94 -2.85
N PRO A 287 -26.24 16.07 -3.74
CA PRO A 287 -26.27 15.30 -4.97
C PRO A 287 -24.95 15.37 -5.73
N GLY A 288 -24.30 14.22 -5.93
CA GLY A 288 -23.02 14.08 -6.61
C GLY A 288 -21.76 14.26 -5.74
N ILE A 289 -21.89 14.57 -4.45
CA ILE A 289 -20.76 14.64 -3.51
C ILE A 289 -21.03 13.67 -2.35
N PRO A 290 -20.07 12.82 -1.96
CA PRO A 290 -20.23 11.91 -0.83
C PRO A 290 -20.47 12.67 0.49
N LEU A 291 -21.06 11.98 1.47
CA LEU A 291 -21.07 12.42 2.85
C LEU A 291 -19.63 12.66 3.34
N ARG A 292 -19.40 13.75 4.06
CA ARG A 292 -18.15 13.94 4.83
C ARG A 292 -18.34 13.34 6.21
N PRO A 293 -17.60 12.28 6.56
CA PRO A 293 -17.68 11.66 7.87
C PRO A 293 -17.13 12.58 8.97
N ASP A 294 -17.46 12.30 10.20
CA ASP A 294 -16.79 12.87 11.35
C ASP A 294 -15.33 12.41 11.39
N MET A 295 -14.40 13.36 11.37
CA MET A 295 -12.96 13.11 11.32
C MET A 295 -12.28 13.11 12.70
N THR A 296 -13.03 13.22 13.79
CA THR A 296 -12.50 13.31 15.18
C THR A 296 -11.53 12.19 15.51
N ARG A 297 -11.78 10.98 15.01
CA ARG A 297 -10.92 9.82 15.26
C ARG A 297 -9.62 9.86 14.47
N PHE A 298 -9.63 10.54 13.32
CA PHE A 298 -8.53 10.46 12.34
C PHE A 298 -7.65 11.70 12.32
N ALA A 299 -8.15 12.86 12.77
CA ALA A 299 -7.46 14.14 12.68
C ALA A 299 -6.90 14.61 14.04
N ASN A 300 -5.77 15.28 14.01
CA ASN A 300 -5.19 15.96 15.18
C ASN A 300 -5.91 17.27 15.53
N MET A 301 -7.06 17.57 14.91
CA MET A 301 -7.81 18.82 15.04
C MET A 301 -8.79 18.75 16.20
N THR A 302 -8.94 19.86 16.94
CA THR A 302 -9.88 19.95 18.08
C THR A 302 -11.26 20.48 17.67
N ARG A 303 -11.40 21.03 16.48
CA ARG A 303 -12.63 21.59 15.89
C ARG A 303 -12.62 21.45 14.38
N SER A 304 -13.76 21.70 13.76
CA SER A 304 -13.86 21.68 12.29
C SER A 304 -13.07 22.79 11.62
N HIS A 305 -12.37 22.46 10.56
CA HIS A 305 -11.52 23.39 9.80
C HIS A 305 -11.78 23.35 8.30
N TRP A 306 -11.53 24.50 7.65
CA TRP A 306 -11.18 24.54 6.24
C TRP A 306 -9.68 24.31 6.13
N VAL A 307 -9.30 23.44 5.21
CA VAL A 307 -7.90 23.06 4.99
C VAL A 307 -7.47 23.22 3.55
N ALA A 308 -6.20 23.46 3.36
CA ALA A 308 -5.52 23.54 2.07
C ALA A 308 -4.50 22.39 1.95
N ASP A 309 -3.77 22.35 0.83
CA ASP A 309 -2.74 21.36 0.54
C ASP A 309 -1.69 21.24 1.66
N GLY A 310 -1.34 20.03 2.02
CA GLY A 310 -0.31 19.77 3.03
C GLY A 310 1.07 20.32 2.62
N GLY A 311 1.37 20.33 1.33
CA GLY A 311 2.63 20.84 0.79
C GLY A 311 2.88 22.35 0.95
N LEU A 312 1.95 23.09 1.55
CA LEU A 312 2.21 24.47 1.95
C LEU A 312 3.13 24.57 3.17
N LEU A 313 3.09 23.58 4.06
CA LEU A 313 3.90 23.51 5.28
C LEU A 313 4.78 22.25 5.34
N ASP A 314 4.25 21.11 4.88
CA ASP A 314 4.86 19.79 5.04
C ASP A 314 5.04 19.10 3.66
N ASN A 315 6.14 19.38 2.95
CA ASN A 315 6.40 18.74 1.66
C ASN A 315 7.77 18.03 1.63
#